data_c583935de931f9f2e87eca9d8c40b091
#
_entry.id   c583935de931f9f2e87eca9d8c40b091
#
_cell.length_a   1.000
_cell.length_b   1.000
_cell.length_c   1.000
_cell.angle_alpha   90.00
_cell.angle_beta   90.00
_cell.angle_gamma   90.00
#
_symmetry.space_group_name_H-M   'P 1'
#
loop_
_entity.id
_entity.type
_entity.pdbx_description
1 polymer ?
#
loop_
_entity_poly.entity_id
_entity_poly.type
_entity_poly.pdbx_seq_one_letter_code
_entity_poly.pdbx_strand_id
1 'polypeptide(L)' 'LGSSAISQNDILELDLPKKVQAKLISKITGENTKACYERLLNP' A
#
# COMPACT_ATOMS: atom_id res chain seq x y z
N LEU A 1 -7.06 17.74 -15.28
CA LEU A 1 -6.05 17.47 -15.00
C LEU A 1 -5.79 16.69 -13.85
N GLY A 2 -6.05 15.85 -13.35
CA GLY A 2 -5.69 15.09 -12.28
C GLY A 2 -4.85 13.99 -12.67
N SER A 3 -3.93 13.73 -11.88
CA SER A 3 -3.11 12.61 -12.05
C SER A 3 -3.90 11.39 -11.68
N SER A 4 -3.78 10.39 -12.45
CA SER A 4 -4.47 9.16 -12.15
C SER A 4 -3.59 8.24 -11.32
N ALA A 5 -2.44 8.68 -10.90
CA ALA A 5 -1.54 7.85 -10.13
C ALA A 5 -2.03 7.72 -8.70
N ILE A 6 -2.07 6.50 -8.20
CA ILE A 6 -2.45 6.23 -6.82
C ILE A 6 -1.17 6.16 -6.00
N SER A 7 -1.11 6.90 -4.91
CA SER A 7 0.06 6.90 -4.04
C SER A 7 -0.17 5.96 -2.87
N GLN A 8 0.93 5.64 -2.18
CA GLN A 8 0.82 4.80 -0.98
C GLN A 8 -0.10 5.43 0.04
N ASN A 9 -0.04 6.75 0.14
CA ASN A 9 -0.85 7.47 1.11
C ASN A 9 -2.34 7.26 0.83
N ASP A 10 -2.72 7.26 -0.44
CA ASP A 10 -4.11 7.03 -0.81
C ASP A 10 -4.56 5.65 -0.35
N ILE A 11 -3.71 4.67 -0.52
CA ILE A 11 -4.03 3.31 -0.11
C ILE A 11 -4.16 3.20 1.40
N LEU A 12 -3.29 3.87 2.13
CA LEU A 12 -3.31 3.83 3.59
C LEU A 12 -4.54 4.52 4.17
N GLU A 13 -5.11 5.48 3.44
CA GLU A 13 -6.31 6.14 3.89
C GLU A 13 -7.55 5.30 3.67
N LEU A 14 -7.46 4.28 2.84
CA LEU A 14 -8.59 3.40 2.62
C LEU A 14 -8.77 2.46 3.81
N ASP A 15 -10.02 2.19 4.15
CA ASP A 15 -10.33 1.30 5.27
C ASP A 15 -10.26 -0.15 4.81
N LEU A 16 -9.07 -0.62 4.52
CA LEU A 16 -8.86 -1.96 4.02
C LEU A 16 -8.02 -2.78 5.00
N PRO A 17 -8.15 -4.11 4.95
CA PRO A 17 -7.27 -4.97 5.74
C PRO A 17 -5.81 -4.72 5.36
N LYS A 18 -4.93 -4.86 6.32
CA LYS A 18 -3.52 -4.59 6.07
C LYS A 18 -2.94 -5.48 4.97
N LYS A 19 -3.44 -6.70 4.87
CA LYS A 19 -3.00 -7.60 3.81
C LYS A 19 -3.29 -7.02 2.43
N VAL A 20 -4.48 -6.46 2.26
CA VAL A 20 -4.86 -5.88 0.98
C VAL A 20 -4.05 -4.62 0.72
N GLN A 21 -3.88 -3.80 1.75
CA GLN A 21 -3.07 -2.59 1.60
C GLN A 21 -1.64 -2.93 1.20
N ALA A 22 -1.06 -3.93 1.83
CA ALA A 22 0.31 -4.34 1.52
C ALA A 22 0.42 -4.82 0.07
N LYS A 23 -0.60 -5.54 -0.39
CA LYS A 23 -0.60 -6.03 -1.75
C LYS A 23 -0.63 -4.88 -2.75
N LEU A 24 -1.47 -3.89 -2.49
CA LEU A 24 -1.57 -2.73 -3.37
C LEU A 24 -0.28 -1.91 -3.37
N ILE A 25 0.29 -1.71 -2.18
CA ILE A 25 1.52 -0.95 -2.07
C ILE A 25 2.66 -1.68 -2.79
N SER A 26 2.74 -2.99 -2.67
CA SER A 26 3.79 -3.73 -3.32
C SER A 26 3.71 -3.61 -4.84
N LYS A 27 2.50 -3.50 -5.37
CA LYS A 27 2.33 -3.32 -6.81
C LYS A 27 2.79 -1.94 -7.26
N ILE A 28 2.60 -0.95 -6.43
CA ILE A 28 3.00 0.41 -6.77
C ILE A 28 4.50 0.59 -6.65
N THR A 29 5.08 0.07 -5.58
CA THR A 29 6.51 0.28 -5.31
C THR A 29 7.39 -0.80 -5.90
N GLY A 30 6.82 -1.94 -6.25
CA GLY A 30 7.58 -3.07 -6.72
C GLY A 30 8.26 -3.86 -5.62
N GLU A 31 7.90 -3.57 -4.38
CA GLU A 31 8.49 -4.27 -3.25
C GLU A 31 7.75 -5.57 -2.95
N ASN A 32 8.34 -6.36 -2.06
CA ASN A 32 7.74 -7.60 -1.65
C ASN A 32 6.51 -7.33 -0.80
N THR A 33 5.41 -8.03 -1.09
CA THR A 33 4.18 -7.86 -0.32
C THR A 33 4.39 -8.14 1.15
N LYS A 34 5.18 -9.17 1.47
CA LYS A 34 5.46 -9.51 2.85
C LYS A 34 6.17 -8.38 3.58
N ALA A 35 7.12 -7.75 2.91
CA ALA A 35 7.84 -6.63 3.50
C ALA A 35 6.91 -5.45 3.76
N CYS A 36 6.02 -5.17 2.83
CA CYS A 36 5.04 -4.11 2.99
C CYS A 36 4.11 -4.41 4.16
N TYR A 37 3.68 -5.65 4.25
CA TYR A 37 2.77 -6.06 5.31
C TYR A 37 3.42 -5.90 6.68
N GLU A 38 4.67 -6.31 6.80
CA GLU A 38 5.39 -6.19 8.06
C GLU A 38 5.57 -4.73 8.45
N ARG A 39 5.78 -3.87 7.47
CA ARG A 39 5.90 -2.45 7.71
C ARG A 39 4.62 -1.87 8.28
N LEU A 40 3.49 -2.33 7.80
CA LEU A 40 2.20 -1.86 8.28
C LEU A 40 1.92 -2.34 9.70
N LEU A 41 2.44 -3.51 10.06
CA LEU A 41 2.24 -4.03 11.39
C LEU A 41 3.18 -3.38 12.41
N ASN A 42 4.37 -2.97 11.96
CA ASN A 42 5.35 -2.36 12.84
C ASN A 42 5.61 -0.94 12.37
N PRO A 43 4.89 0.03 12.91
CA PRO A 43 5.04 1.42 12.51
C PRO A 43 6.35 2.05 12.95
#